data_65b7e964bb1859228e14d5f567a584e3
#
_entry.id   65b7e964bb1859228e14d5f567a584e3
#
_cell.length_a   1.000
_cell.length_b   1.000
_cell.length_c   1.000
_cell.angle_alpha   90.00
_cell.angle_beta   90.00
_cell.angle_gamma   90.00
#
_symmetry.space_group_name_H-M   'P 1'
#
loop_
_entity.id
_entity.type
_entity.pdbx_description
1 polymer ?
#
loop_
_entity_poly.entity_id
_entity_poly.type
_entity_poly.pdbx_seq_one_letter_code
_entity_poly.pdbx_strand_id
1 'polypeptide(L)' 'MLDLSTCSAVERHPGRVSGAWLFAGTRVPVSALFENLEDDASLHEFVEWFLGVTTEQARAVLEHAARSALEAA' A
#
# COMPACT_ATOMS: atom_id res chain seq x y z
N MET A 1 -5.48 -10.21 -9.87
CA MET A 1 -4.26 -9.84 -9.12
C MET A 1 -4.11 -8.32 -9.09
N LEU A 2 -3.77 -7.78 -7.95
CA LEU A 2 -3.55 -6.33 -7.81
C LEU A 2 -2.27 -5.91 -8.52
N ASP A 3 -2.39 -5.00 -9.46
CA ASP A 3 -1.25 -4.44 -10.18
C ASP A 3 -1.04 -2.99 -9.72
N LEU A 4 0.07 -2.75 -9.05
CA LEU A 4 0.42 -1.43 -8.51
C LEU A 4 1.33 -0.61 -9.42
N SER A 5 1.63 -1.12 -10.61
CA SER A 5 2.58 -0.46 -11.52
C SER A 5 2.15 0.95 -11.95
N THR A 6 0.85 1.23 -11.93
CA THR A 6 0.31 2.54 -12.30
C THR A 6 -0.05 3.40 -11.10
N CYS A 7 0.21 2.93 -9.88
CA CYS A 7 -0.09 3.68 -8.67
C CYS A 7 1.11 4.55 -8.28
N SER A 8 0.94 5.86 -8.31
CA SER A 8 2.03 6.80 -8.03
C SER A 8 2.43 6.87 -6.55
N ALA A 9 1.61 6.32 -5.66
CA ALA A 9 1.88 6.33 -4.23
C ALA A 9 2.88 5.25 -3.79
N VAL A 10 3.28 4.36 -4.70
CA VAL A 10 4.15 3.23 -4.37
C VAL A 10 5.35 3.18 -5.30
N GLU A 11 6.37 2.46 -4.86
CA GLU A 11 7.58 2.24 -5.66
C GLU A 11 8.10 0.84 -5.42
N ARG A 12 8.92 0.36 -6.32
CA ARG A 12 9.54 -0.95 -6.21
C ARG A 12 11.01 -0.83 -6.59
N HIS A 13 11.86 -1.42 -5.79
CA HIS A 13 13.30 -1.42 -6.01
C HIS A 13 13.78 -2.85 -6.22
N PRO A 14 14.04 -3.26 -7.46
CA PRO A 14 14.59 -4.60 -7.73
C PRO A 14 15.86 -4.82 -6.93
N GLY A 15 15.99 -5.96 -6.29
CA GLY A 15 17.14 -6.27 -5.44
C GLY A 15 17.00 -5.83 -3.99
N ARG A 16 15.92 -5.14 -3.64
CA ARG A 16 15.60 -4.77 -2.27
C ARG A 16 14.28 -5.40 -1.85
N VAL A 17 14.22 -5.87 -0.62
CA VAL A 17 13.00 -6.44 -0.04
C VAL A 17 12.31 -7.40 -1.02
N SER A 18 13.11 -8.21 -1.70
CA SER A 18 12.63 -9.19 -2.69
C SER A 18 11.75 -8.57 -3.78
N GLY A 19 11.96 -7.30 -4.11
CA GLY A 19 11.17 -6.60 -5.11
C GLY A 19 9.75 -6.26 -4.68
N ALA A 20 9.48 -6.25 -3.38
CA ALA A 20 8.15 -5.91 -2.87
C ALA A 20 7.80 -4.45 -3.16
N TRP A 21 6.51 -4.18 -3.33
CA TRP A 21 6.01 -2.81 -3.45
C TRP A 21 6.09 -2.12 -2.10
N LEU A 22 6.66 -0.91 -2.08
CA LEU A 22 6.79 -0.08 -0.89
C LEU A 22 6.02 1.21 -1.10
N PHE A 23 5.60 1.85 -0.01
CA PHE A 23 5.08 3.21 -0.11
C PHE A 23 6.21 4.13 -0.52
N ALA A 24 5.96 5.02 -1.48
CA ALA A 24 6.98 5.89 -2.05
C ALA A 24 7.69 6.69 -0.97
N GLY A 25 9.03 6.72 -1.02
CA GLY A 25 9.85 7.43 -0.05
C GLY A 25 9.99 6.75 1.30
N THR A 26 9.49 5.52 1.45
CA THR A 26 9.56 4.77 2.71
C THR A 26 10.12 3.38 2.48
N ARG A 27 10.35 2.66 3.59
CA ARG A 27 10.69 1.23 3.56
C ARG A 27 9.51 0.37 3.98
N VAL A 28 8.32 0.98 4.08
CA VAL A 28 7.12 0.27 4.53
C VAL A 28 6.50 -0.47 3.35
N PRO A 29 6.40 -1.79 3.42
CA PRO A 29 5.78 -2.54 2.32
C PRO A 29 4.27 -2.31 2.28
N VAL A 30 3.73 -2.26 1.07
CA VAL A 30 2.28 -2.09 0.88
C VAL A 30 1.51 -3.21 1.57
N SER A 31 2.07 -4.41 1.61
CA SER A 31 1.42 -5.54 2.29
C SER A 31 1.14 -5.27 3.76
N ALA A 32 1.94 -4.42 4.41
CA ALA A 32 1.72 -4.09 5.82
C ALA A 32 0.38 -3.40 6.03
N LEU A 33 -0.06 -2.58 5.06
CA LEU A 33 -1.36 -1.92 5.15
C LEU A 33 -2.48 -2.97 5.18
N PHE A 34 -2.45 -3.91 4.24
CA PHE A 34 -3.50 -4.92 4.16
C PHE A 34 -3.50 -5.87 5.36
N GLU A 35 -2.32 -6.23 5.86
CA GLU A 35 -2.21 -7.06 7.04
C GLU A 35 -2.81 -6.38 8.28
N ASN A 36 -2.54 -5.08 8.44
CA ASN A 36 -3.10 -4.33 9.56
C ASN A 36 -4.61 -4.18 9.47
N LEU A 37 -5.13 -3.92 8.27
CA LEU A 37 -6.57 -3.84 8.06
C LEU A 37 -7.25 -5.19 8.33
N GLU A 38 -6.58 -6.28 7.97
CA GLU A 38 -7.07 -7.62 8.25
C GLU A 38 -7.18 -7.88 9.76
N ASP A 39 -6.31 -7.26 10.53
CA ASP A 39 -6.31 -7.35 12.00
C ASP A 39 -7.18 -6.26 12.66
N ASP A 40 -8.14 -5.71 11.90
CA ASP A 40 -9.11 -4.73 12.38
C ASP A 40 -8.54 -3.34 12.69
N ALA A 41 -7.32 -3.04 12.27
CA ALA A 41 -6.79 -1.69 12.41
C ALA A 41 -7.47 -0.75 11.41
N SER A 42 -7.66 0.51 11.80
CA SER A 42 -8.17 1.51 10.88
C SER A 42 -7.02 2.08 10.04
N LEU A 43 -7.37 2.73 8.93
CA LEU A 43 -6.39 3.44 8.11
C LEU A 43 -5.64 4.49 8.94
N HIS A 44 -6.36 5.20 9.78
CA HIS A 44 -5.79 6.23 10.65
C HIS A 44 -4.74 5.63 11.61
N GLU A 45 -5.06 4.48 12.22
CA GLU A 45 -4.13 3.79 13.10
C GLU A 45 -2.88 3.32 12.36
N PHE A 46 -3.05 2.79 11.16
CA PHE A 46 -1.93 2.36 10.34
C PHE A 46 -0.96 3.52 10.09
N VAL A 47 -1.48 4.68 9.69
CA VAL A 47 -0.66 5.85 9.40
C VAL A 47 0.05 6.37 10.65
N GLU A 48 -0.58 6.25 11.82
CA GLU A 48 0.07 6.62 13.08
C GLU A 48 1.23 5.72 13.43
N TRP A 49 1.10 4.42 13.16
CA TRP A 49 2.13 3.45 13.53
C TRP A 49 3.29 3.40 12.53
N PHE A 50 3.03 3.65 11.27
CA PHE A 50 4.04 3.56 10.22
C PHE A 50 4.43 4.95 9.75
N LEU A 51 5.35 5.57 10.49
CA LEU A 51 5.81 6.92 10.19
C LEU A 51 6.42 6.98 8.79
N GLY A 52 6.13 8.04 8.08
CA GLY A 52 6.58 8.22 6.70
C GLY A 52 5.52 7.90 5.67
N VAL A 53 4.52 7.11 6.02
CA VAL A 53 3.38 6.84 5.14
C VAL A 53 2.29 7.87 5.44
N THR A 54 1.81 8.56 4.41
CA THR A 54 0.74 9.55 4.57
C THR A 54 -0.61 8.89 4.40
N THR A 55 -1.65 9.51 4.97
CA THR A 55 -3.03 9.07 4.77
C THR A 55 -3.37 9.03 3.30
N GLU A 56 -2.89 10.01 2.54
CA GLU A 56 -3.15 10.10 1.10
C GLU A 56 -2.54 8.92 0.34
N GLN A 57 -1.32 8.54 0.69
CA GLN A 57 -0.66 7.38 0.07
C GLN A 57 -1.42 6.09 0.36
N ALA A 58 -1.79 5.87 1.63
CA ALA A 58 -2.52 4.68 2.02
C ALA A 58 -3.89 4.62 1.33
N ARG A 59 -4.58 5.76 1.27
CA ARG A 59 -5.87 5.84 0.60
C ARG A 59 -5.75 5.57 -0.90
N ALA A 60 -4.69 6.10 -1.54
CA ALA A 60 -4.45 5.87 -2.96
C ALA A 60 -4.29 4.39 -3.27
N VAL A 61 -3.58 3.66 -2.41
CA VAL A 61 -3.42 2.21 -2.57
C VAL A 61 -4.76 1.50 -2.43
N LEU A 62 -5.56 1.87 -1.42
CA LEU A 62 -6.87 1.25 -1.22
C LEU A 62 -7.81 1.53 -2.38
N GLU A 63 -7.81 2.75 -2.91
CA GLU A 63 -8.63 3.10 -4.06
C GLU A 63 -8.19 2.33 -5.30
N HIS A 64 -6.89 2.17 -5.47
CA HIS A 64 -6.34 1.41 -6.58
C HIS A 64 -6.76 -0.06 -6.48
N ALA A 65 -6.69 -0.63 -5.28
CA ALA A 65 -7.12 -2.01 -5.04
C ALA A 65 -8.60 -2.20 -5.30
N ALA A 66 -9.42 -1.25 -4.84
CA ALA A 66 -10.87 -1.31 -5.06
C ALA A 66 -11.20 -1.27 -6.55
N ARG A 67 -10.53 -0.40 -7.28
CA ARG A 67 -10.73 -0.27 -8.73
C ARG A 67 -10.34 -1.56 -9.46
N SER A 68 -9.21 -2.15 -9.07
CA SER A 68 -8.76 -3.41 -9.65
C SER A 68 -9.75 -4.54 -9.39
N ALA A 69 -10.33 -4.58 -8.20
CA ALA A 69 -11.33 -5.58 -7.86
C ALA A 69 -12.61 -5.43 -8.69
N LEU A 70 -13.04 -4.18 -8.92
CA LEU A 70 -14.22 -3.91 -9.73
C LEU A 70 -13.99 -4.28 -11.19
N GLU A 71 -12.81 -4.01 -11.73
CA GLU A 71 -12.47 -4.36 -13.10
C GLU A 71 -12.37 -5.87 -13.30
N ALA A 72 -12.00 -6.61 -12.26
CA ALA A 72 -11.88 -8.06 -12.31
C ALA A 72 -13.22 -8.78 -12.13
N ALA A 73 -14.22 -8.08 -11.68
CA ALA A 73 -15.54 -8.67 -11.41
C ALA A 73 -16.38 -8.86 -12.73
#